data_bf094ff6cd99927367ad0a4acef4e12c
#
_entry.id   bf094ff6cd99927367ad0a4acef4e12c
#
_cell.length_a   1.000
_cell.length_b   1.000
_cell.length_c   1.000
_cell.angle_alpha   90.00
_cell.angle_beta   90.00
_cell.angle_gamma   90.00
#
_symmetry.space_group_name_H-M   'P 1'
#
loop_
_entity.id
_entity.type
_entity.pdbx_description
1 polymer ?
#
loop_
_entity_poly.entity_id
_entity_poly.type
_entity_poly.pdbx_seq_one_letter_code
_entity_poly.pdbx_strand_id
1 'polypeptide(L)'
;MSNNNSNTEEVSKIIASIYRYLAEHPNTHKNTVRNELTKKGKISSKTKFSIILESLIQSARVHIDKENISLNPRIVKIGVLQRNSNGYYVVTPDSKVHFPVEKSVASSYKVGDLLNVVTEKKADGTKSAIVLSKSQKTKIEPHYTHENLEQTENKTTSMDPNVVLGRVIKISHDNLVFIPNKKSFTTRQFPILNNKEELASFQDKICTMKLVDIDAPLLGGYITDVKGDAGNFIHEYDAIAEHYGAIMSWEGEEIEREINELPNKVDVSKLDLITEEQAQTMQKGHIVDLRHLNFVTIDPATCKDMDDAIYSTFDENGDIVCYTAVANLSKFFKLHSEIGRRYTRSAFTIYAPNKAYNIAPSKLATGVCSLNPNEPKQAIVFKTILDKHTGQVKNSAIYDALIESRHKYSYEDAQEIIDKMQDISIEQLQVKHELGKTLTDKEQVLMNSFAAQTIQVGFNNRRMLQFVSNKDRRIVFDQDQTKIEDIKQVPHLATHKLIENFMLTANETAAKYARDNNLNIVYRVHDAPNPKKVDRATEFFDILGIEFDGDLSAQGTTALLELIKDTANEEIINNFLIKMQSRALYSDHL
;
A
#
# COMPACT_ATOMS: atom_id res chain seq x y z
N MET A 1 -29.91 26.33 -26.97
CA MET A 1 -28.86 26.20 -25.94
C MET A 1 -29.18 26.92 -24.62
N SER A 2 -30.13 27.84 -24.54
CA SER A 2 -30.50 28.59 -23.31
C SER A 2 -31.35 27.82 -22.29
N ASN A 3 -32.11 26.81 -22.70
CA ASN A 3 -33.01 26.06 -21.78
C ASN A 3 -32.30 24.99 -20.92
N ASN A 4 -31.11 24.48 -21.32
CA ASN A 4 -30.38 23.47 -20.54
C ASN A 4 -29.62 24.07 -19.34
N ASN A 5 -29.13 25.31 -19.45
CA ASN A 5 -28.39 25.96 -18.37
C ASN A 5 -29.29 26.34 -17.17
N SER A 6 -30.54 26.78 -17.42
CA SER A 6 -31.46 27.17 -16.35
C SER A 6 -31.93 25.95 -15.52
N ASN A 7 -32.09 24.79 -16.15
CA ASN A 7 -32.51 23.56 -15.45
C ASN A 7 -31.40 22.99 -14.56
N THR A 8 -30.15 23.06 -14.99
CA THR A 8 -28.97 22.61 -14.23
C THR A 8 -28.72 23.48 -12.99
N GLU A 9 -28.92 24.79 -13.13
CA GLU A 9 -28.77 25.73 -12.01
C GLU A 9 -29.88 25.56 -10.96
N GLU A 10 -31.11 25.30 -11.39
CA GLU A 10 -32.24 25.01 -10.48
C GLU A 10 -32.00 23.72 -9.69
N VAL A 11 -31.53 22.65 -10.34
CA VAL A 11 -31.19 21.38 -9.69
C VAL A 11 -30.10 21.57 -8.63
N SER A 12 -29.04 22.31 -8.94
CA SER A 12 -27.96 22.61 -7.98
C SER A 12 -28.46 23.39 -6.76
N LYS A 13 -29.37 24.32 -6.94
CA LYS A 13 -30.00 25.08 -5.85
C LYS A 13 -30.89 24.21 -4.96
N ILE A 14 -31.59 23.24 -5.53
CA ILE A 14 -32.38 22.26 -4.78
C ILE A 14 -31.48 21.35 -3.95
N ILE A 15 -30.43 20.81 -4.53
CA ILE A 15 -29.43 19.95 -3.84
C ILE A 15 -28.82 20.70 -2.65
N ALA A 16 -28.36 21.94 -2.86
CA ALA A 16 -27.81 22.76 -1.80
C ALA A 16 -28.82 23.01 -0.66
N SER A 17 -30.09 23.18 -0.99
CA SER A 17 -31.17 23.39 0.00
C SER A 17 -31.44 22.10 0.80
N ILE A 18 -31.43 20.94 0.16
CA ILE A 18 -31.54 19.61 0.84
C ILE A 18 -30.38 19.41 1.81
N TYR A 19 -29.16 19.63 1.37
CA TYR A 19 -27.98 19.43 2.21
C TYR A 19 -27.98 20.35 3.44
N ARG A 20 -28.27 21.64 3.26
CA ARG A 20 -28.34 22.57 4.39
C ARG A 20 -29.43 22.19 5.39
N TYR A 21 -30.60 21.80 4.90
CA TYR A 21 -31.69 21.36 5.77
C TYR A 21 -31.30 20.10 6.57
N LEU A 22 -30.73 19.10 5.93
CA LEU A 22 -30.32 17.86 6.60
C LEU A 22 -29.11 18.02 7.53
N ALA A 23 -28.25 19.01 7.28
CA ALA A 23 -27.16 19.36 8.19
C ALA A 23 -27.68 19.95 9.52
N GLU A 24 -28.77 20.70 9.47
CA GLU A 24 -29.44 21.29 10.66
C GLU A 24 -30.42 20.31 11.32
N HIS A 25 -31.02 19.40 10.55
CA HIS A 25 -32.08 18.49 10.98
C HIS A 25 -31.79 17.07 10.53
N PRO A 26 -30.81 16.36 11.16
CA PRO A 26 -30.48 15.01 10.81
C PRO A 26 -31.62 14.03 11.14
N ASN A 27 -31.69 12.93 10.41
CA ASN A 27 -32.68 11.87 10.60
C ASN A 27 -34.13 12.33 10.49
N THR A 28 -34.44 13.19 9.50
CA THR A 28 -35.74 13.76 9.28
C THR A 28 -36.54 12.96 8.23
N HIS A 29 -37.85 12.79 8.47
CA HIS A 29 -38.74 12.14 7.50
C HIS A 29 -38.76 12.87 6.15
N LYS A 30 -38.56 12.14 5.06
CA LYS A 30 -38.41 12.71 3.69
C LYS A 30 -39.56 13.67 3.28
N ASN A 31 -40.79 13.37 3.70
CA ASN A 31 -41.93 14.26 3.42
C ASN A 31 -41.87 15.58 4.20
N THR A 32 -41.33 15.55 5.41
CA THR A 32 -41.10 16.76 6.22
C THR A 32 -40.09 17.67 5.53
N VAL A 33 -38.96 17.13 5.08
CA VAL A 33 -37.93 17.87 4.32
C VAL A 33 -38.56 18.51 3.08
N ARG A 34 -39.31 17.73 2.29
CA ARG A 34 -39.99 18.23 1.09
C ARG A 34 -40.94 19.38 1.41
N ASN A 35 -41.79 19.20 2.41
CA ASN A 35 -42.81 20.19 2.75
C ASN A 35 -42.19 21.52 3.24
N GLU A 36 -41.15 21.43 4.08
CA GLU A 36 -40.46 22.61 4.58
C GLU A 36 -39.72 23.38 3.46
N LEU A 37 -39.03 22.66 2.57
CA LEU A 37 -38.35 23.28 1.44
C LEU A 37 -39.35 23.87 0.42
N THR A 38 -40.52 23.27 0.27
CA THR A 38 -41.61 23.83 -0.56
C THR A 38 -42.19 25.11 0.06
N LYS A 39 -42.46 25.11 1.38
CA LYS A 39 -42.90 26.33 2.09
C LYS A 39 -41.94 27.49 1.96
N LYS A 40 -40.63 27.21 1.99
CA LYS A 40 -39.57 28.20 1.84
C LYS A 40 -39.33 28.61 0.38
N GLY A 41 -40.15 28.16 -0.57
CA GLY A 41 -40.03 28.49 -2.00
C GLY A 41 -38.76 27.94 -2.66
N LYS A 42 -38.09 26.93 -2.03
CA LYS A 42 -36.85 26.33 -2.54
C LYS A 42 -37.09 25.20 -3.54
N ILE A 43 -38.30 24.65 -3.55
CA ILE A 43 -38.71 23.55 -4.43
C ILE A 43 -40.06 23.87 -5.04
N SER A 44 -40.13 23.90 -6.37
CA SER A 44 -41.37 24.21 -7.13
C SER A 44 -42.16 22.94 -7.50
N SER A 45 -41.53 21.76 -7.49
CA SER A 45 -42.12 20.50 -7.96
C SER A 45 -41.81 19.32 -7.04
N LYS A 46 -42.87 18.61 -6.62
CA LYS A 46 -42.76 17.37 -5.83
C LYS A 46 -42.01 16.27 -6.59
N THR A 47 -42.23 16.17 -7.90
CA THR A 47 -41.58 15.19 -8.76
C THR A 47 -40.07 15.45 -8.88
N LYS A 48 -39.68 16.71 -9.08
CA LYS A 48 -38.25 17.09 -9.11
C LYS A 48 -37.55 16.75 -7.79
N PHE A 49 -38.19 17.03 -6.65
CA PHE A 49 -37.63 16.66 -5.35
C PHE A 49 -37.38 15.15 -5.24
N SER A 50 -38.36 14.33 -5.61
CA SER A 50 -38.24 12.87 -5.49
C SER A 50 -37.12 12.31 -6.38
N ILE A 51 -37.02 12.78 -7.62
CA ILE A 51 -35.94 12.36 -8.54
C ILE A 51 -34.55 12.76 -8.01
N ILE A 52 -34.41 13.99 -7.53
CA ILE A 52 -33.14 14.48 -6.97
C ILE A 52 -32.78 13.70 -5.70
N LEU A 53 -33.74 13.51 -4.79
CA LEU A 53 -33.51 12.75 -3.56
C LEU A 53 -33.08 11.31 -3.84
N GLU A 54 -33.72 10.64 -4.79
CA GLU A 54 -33.38 9.28 -5.20
C GLU A 54 -31.95 9.22 -5.76
N SER A 55 -31.56 10.17 -6.60
CA SER A 55 -30.18 10.29 -7.10
C SER A 55 -29.16 10.52 -5.97
N LEU A 56 -29.49 11.31 -4.94
CA LEU A 56 -28.63 11.55 -3.78
C LEU A 56 -28.49 10.31 -2.88
N ILE A 57 -29.55 9.49 -2.79
CA ILE A 57 -29.51 8.21 -2.07
C ILE A 57 -28.66 7.19 -2.85
N GLN A 58 -28.89 7.04 -4.15
CA GLN A 58 -28.12 6.12 -5.00
C GLN A 58 -26.62 6.45 -5.04
N SER A 59 -26.29 7.73 -4.98
CA SER A 59 -24.88 8.19 -4.90
C SER A 59 -24.30 8.19 -3.47
N ALA A 60 -24.99 7.57 -2.52
CA ALA A 60 -24.62 7.52 -1.09
C ALA A 60 -24.34 8.89 -0.44
N ARG A 61 -24.91 9.97 -0.97
CA ARG A 61 -24.77 11.32 -0.41
C ARG A 61 -25.79 11.61 0.70
N VAL A 62 -26.93 10.92 0.65
CA VAL A 62 -27.98 10.94 1.66
C VAL A 62 -28.25 9.50 2.08
N HIS A 63 -28.25 9.24 3.38
CA HIS A 63 -28.67 7.96 3.94
C HIS A 63 -30.19 7.96 4.14
N ILE A 64 -30.79 6.79 3.90
CA ILE A 64 -32.20 6.55 4.19
C ILE A 64 -32.32 5.37 5.16
N ASP A 65 -33.07 5.58 6.24
CA ASP A 65 -33.52 4.53 7.16
C ASP A 65 -35.04 4.55 7.23
N LYS A 66 -35.68 3.55 6.61
CA LYS A 66 -37.12 3.50 6.37
C LYS A 66 -37.59 4.73 5.57
N GLU A 67 -38.17 5.72 6.21
CA GLU A 67 -38.68 6.97 5.61
C GLU A 67 -37.89 8.21 6.06
N ASN A 68 -36.94 8.04 6.97
CA ASN A 68 -36.09 9.11 7.48
C ASN A 68 -34.80 9.22 6.66
N ILE A 69 -34.37 10.42 6.40
CA ILE A 69 -33.18 10.75 5.64
C ILE A 69 -32.22 11.61 6.44
N SER A 70 -30.93 11.37 6.24
CA SER A 70 -29.84 12.14 6.84
C SER A 70 -28.74 12.38 5.83
N LEU A 71 -28.01 13.49 5.99
CA LEU A 71 -26.82 13.76 5.20
C LEU A 71 -25.73 12.76 5.58
N ASN A 72 -25.05 12.15 4.59
CA ASN A 72 -23.92 11.29 4.87
C ASN A 72 -22.77 12.13 5.47
N PRO A 73 -22.36 11.90 6.72
CA PRO A 73 -21.31 12.70 7.36
C PRO A 73 -19.96 12.59 6.65
N ARG A 74 -19.71 11.52 5.89
CA ARG A 74 -18.44 11.30 5.15
C ARG A 74 -18.24 12.28 3.99
N ILE A 75 -19.29 12.91 3.47
CA ILE A 75 -19.17 13.92 2.40
C ILE A 75 -18.99 15.34 2.94
N VAL A 76 -19.18 15.55 4.24
CA VAL A 76 -19.01 16.87 4.87
C VAL A 76 -17.54 17.08 5.20
N LYS A 77 -16.97 18.13 4.64
CA LYS A 77 -15.57 18.52 4.84
C LYS A 77 -15.51 19.85 5.59
N ILE A 78 -14.37 20.07 6.25
CA ILE A 78 -14.08 21.39 6.83
C ILE A 78 -13.10 22.08 5.89
N GLY A 79 -13.39 23.33 5.53
CA GLY A 79 -12.51 24.12 4.69
C GLY A 79 -12.43 25.57 5.14
N VAL A 80 -11.37 26.25 4.73
CA VAL A 80 -11.15 27.68 5.03
C VAL A 80 -11.76 28.53 3.93
N LEU A 81 -12.58 29.51 4.29
CA LEU A 81 -13.07 30.51 3.34
C LEU A 81 -11.95 31.49 2.99
N GLN A 82 -11.66 31.62 1.72
CA GLN A 82 -10.66 32.54 1.17
C GLN A 82 -11.28 33.41 0.06
N ARG A 83 -10.53 34.46 -0.32
CA ARG A 83 -10.94 35.39 -1.39
C ARG A 83 -9.76 35.73 -2.29
N ASN A 84 -9.99 35.76 -3.59
CA ASN A 84 -9.03 36.25 -4.59
C ASN A 84 -9.74 37.21 -5.57
N SER A 85 -9.05 37.61 -6.65
CA SER A 85 -9.59 38.46 -7.73
C SER A 85 -10.83 37.87 -8.40
N ASN A 86 -11.00 36.54 -8.39
CA ASN A 86 -12.10 35.83 -9.06
C ASN A 86 -13.29 35.56 -8.11
N GLY A 87 -13.20 35.94 -6.83
CA GLY A 87 -14.29 35.78 -5.87
C GLY A 87 -13.92 34.99 -4.62
N TYR A 88 -14.96 34.44 -3.99
CA TYR A 88 -14.79 33.61 -2.78
C TYR A 88 -14.67 32.14 -3.14
N TYR A 89 -13.81 31.42 -2.38
CA TYR A 89 -13.63 29.99 -2.51
C TYR A 89 -13.29 29.35 -1.17
N VAL A 90 -13.52 28.05 -1.07
CA VAL A 90 -13.11 27.24 0.09
C VAL A 90 -11.96 26.33 -0.31
N VAL A 91 -10.96 26.23 0.56
CA VAL A 91 -9.85 25.29 0.48
C VAL A 91 -10.05 24.24 1.56
N THR A 92 -10.11 22.97 1.17
CA THR A 92 -10.20 21.83 2.10
C THR A 92 -8.83 21.18 2.27
N PRO A 93 -8.48 20.61 3.44
CA PRO A 93 -7.16 20.04 3.72
C PRO A 93 -6.74 18.92 2.77
N ASP A 94 -7.72 18.16 2.29
CA ASP A 94 -7.53 16.99 1.43
C ASP A 94 -7.46 17.34 -0.06
N SER A 95 -7.61 18.61 -0.42
CA SER A 95 -7.68 19.04 -1.82
C SER A 95 -6.88 20.31 -2.06
N LYS A 96 -5.96 20.26 -3.04
CA LYS A 96 -5.29 21.46 -3.60
C LYS A 96 -6.20 22.30 -4.51
N VAL A 97 -7.47 21.92 -4.62
CA VAL A 97 -8.45 22.56 -5.50
C VAL A 97 -9.20 23.62 -4.72
N HIS A 98 -9.29 24.81 -5.32
CA HIS A 98 -10.13 25.89 -4.83
C HIS A 98 -11.56 25.62 -5.29
N PHE A 99 -12.48 25.53 -4.35
CA PHE A 99 -13.90 25.30 -4.64
C PHE A 99 -14.64 26.65 -4.55
N PRO A 100 -15.06 27.26 -5.67
CA PRO A 100 -15.80 28.51 -5.65
C PRO A 100 -17.04 28.43 -4.77
N VAL A 101 -17.30 29.52 -4.05
CA VAL A 101 -18.48 29.72 -3.21
C VAL A 101 -19.30 30.90 -3.75
N GLU A 102 -20.60 30.75 -3.79
CA GLU A 102 -21.51 31.79 -4.24
C GLU A 102 -21.36 33.03 -3.35
N LYS A 103 -21.20 34.21 -3.97
CA LYS A 103 -20.95 35.48 -3.27
C LYS A 103 -22.02 35.80 -2.22
N SER A 104 -23.28 35.51 -2.54
CA SER A 104 -24.42 35.67 -1.63
C SER A 104 -24.29 34.87 -0.35
N VAL A 105 -23.74 33.67 -0.44
CA VAL A 105 -23.50 32.77 0.71
C VAL A 105 -22.22 33.17 1.45
N ALA A 106 -21.16 33.47 0.73
CA ALA A 106 -19.86 33.84 1.30
C ALA A 106 -19.92 35.15 2.11
N SER A 107 -20.81 36.09 1.73
CA SER A 107 -20.96 37.37 2.44
C SER A 107 -21.45 37.22 3.89
N SER A 108 -22.01 36.07 4.26
CA SER A 108 -22.45 35.76 5.64
C SER A 108 -21.30 35.32 6.55
N TYR A 109 -20.09 35.17 6.02
CA TYR A 109 -18.90 34.65 6.74
C TYR A 109 -17.72 35.58 6.52
N LYS A 110 -16.71 35.48 7.41
CA LYS A 110 -15.44 36.21 7.27
C LYS A 110 -14.40 35.36 6.55
N VAL A 111 -13.53 35.99 5.76
CA VAL A 111 -12.34 35.32 5.20
C VAL A 111 -11.50 34.77 6.34
N GLY A 112 -11.10 33.53 6.25
CA GLY A 112 -10.43 32.80 7.32
C GLY A 112 -11.38 31.94 8.19
N ASP A 113 -12.69 32.10 8.09
CA ASP A 113 -13.63 31.25 8.80
C ASP A 113 -13.53 29.79 8.34
N LEU A 114 -13.61 28.86 9.30
CA LEU A 114 -13.75 27.44 9.05
C LEU A 114 -15.21 27.11 8.79
N LEU A 115 -15.48 26.49 7.65
CA LEU A 115 -16.84 26.18 7.20
C LEU A 115 -17.00 24.67 6.99
N ASN A 116 -18.14 24.12 7.41
CA ASN A 116 -18.57 22.80 7.00
C ASN A 116 -19.13 22.89 5.58
N VAL A 117 -18.56 22.14 4.65
CA VAL A 117 -18.89 22.21 3.23
C VAL A 117 -19.07 20.82 2.62
N VAL A 118 -19.89 20.74 1.57
CA VAL A 118 -19.90 19.61 0.63
C VAL A 118 -19.34 20.11 -0.69
N THR A 119 -18.32 19.42 -1.21
CA THR A 119 -17.72 19.76 -2.49
C THR A 119 -18.42 18.99 -3.62
N GLU A 120 -18.73 19.67 -4.71
CA GLU A 120 -19.40 19.09 -5.88
C GLU A 120 -18.62 19.37 -7.16
N LYS A 121 -18.74 18.44 -8.11
CA LYS A 121 -18.30 18.60 -9.49
C LYS A 121 -19.55 18.64 -10.37
N LYS A 122 -19.77 19.74 -11.07
CA LYS A 122 -20.90 19.90 -12.00
C LYS A 122 -20.68 19.08 -13.28
N ALA A 123 -21.74 18.88 -14.05
CA ALA A 123 -21.69 18.13 -15.31
C ALA A 123 -20.71 18.74 -16.34
N ASP A 124 -20.51 20.05 -16.31
CA ASP A 124 -19.55 20.80 -17.15
C ASP A 124 -18.09 20.68 -16.66
N GLY A 125 -17.83 19.88 -15.61
CA GLY A 125 -16.52 19.70 -15.01
C GLY A 125 -16.12 20.78 -14.00
N THR A 126 -16.89 21.86 -13.86
CA THR A 126 -16.64 22.90 -12.85
C THR A 126 -16.84 22.36 -11.45
N LYS A 127 -16.06 22.86 -10.50
CA LYS A 127 -16.13 22.47 -9.10
C LYS A 127 -16.74 23.61 -8.28
N SER A 128 -17.49 23.28 -7.23
CA SER A 128 -18.07 24.26 -6.32
C SER A 128 -18.16 23.71 -4.90
N ALA A 129 -18.27 24.59 -3.91
CA ALA A 129 -18.55 24.20 -2.53
C ALA A 129 -19.95 24.70 -2.12
N ILE A 130 -20.71 23.80 -1.51
CA ILE A 130 -21.97 24.12 -0.83
C ILE A 130 -21.65 24.31 0.65
N VAL A 131 -21.76 25.53 1.15
CA VAL A 131 -21.56 25.85 2.56
C VAL A 131 -22.80 25.42 3.34
N LEU A 132 -22.60 24.60 4.38
CA LEU A 132 -23.65 24.10 5.27
C LEU A 132 -23.77 24.98 6.52
N SER A 133 -22.65 25.24 7.19
CA SER A 133 -22.61 26.03 8.43
C SER A 133 -21.16 26.52 8.70
N LYS A 134 -21.01 27.42 9.69
CA LYS A 134 -19.71 27.71 10.28
C LYS A 134 -19.29 26.52 11.15
N SER A 135 -18.05 26.06 11.02
CA SER A 135 -17.53 24.99 11.84
C SER A 135 -17.34 25.47 13.28
N GLN A 136 -17.65 24.60 14.25
CA GLN A 136 -17.36 24.86 15.66
C GLN A 136 -15.88 24.64 16.00
N LYS A 137 -15.11 24.01 15.10
CA LYS A 137 -13.67 23.84 15.27
C LYS A 137 -12.97 25.18 15.09
N THR A 138 -12.01 25.45 15.95
CA THR A 138 -11.21 26.70 15.94
C THR A 138 -9.95 26.58 15.08
N LYS A 139 -9.55 25.38 14.72
CA LYS A 139 -8.42 25.07 13.81
C LYS A 139 -8.78 23.91 12.91
N ILE A 140 -8.22 23.87 11.70
CA ILE A 140 -8.19 22.66 10.88
C ILE A 140 -7.15 21.75 11.50
N GLU A 141 -7.58 20.69 12.15
CA GLU A 141 -6.69 19.58 12.45
C GLU A 141 -6.52 18.77 11.16
N PRO A 142 -5.29 18.48 10.72
CA PRO A 142 -5.10 17.53 9.64
C PRO A 142 -5.78 16.23 10.04
N HIS A 143 -6.49 15.59 9.11
CA HIS A 143 -7.19 14.32 9.31
C HIS A 143 -6.19 13.16 9.49
N TYR A 144 -5.41 13.19 10.56
CA TYR A 144 -4.71 12.09 11.19
C TYR A 144 -4.62 12.42 12.68
N THR A 145 -5.72 12.30 13.38
CA THR A 145 -5.68 12.28 14.84
C THR A 145 -5.49 10.85 15.32
N HIS A 146 -4.27 10.50 15.64
CA HIS A 146 -4.04 9.62 16.76
C HIS A 146 -4.41 10.42 18.01
N GLU A 147 -5.65 10.37 18.44
CA GLU A 147 -6.00 10.77 19.81
C GLU A 147 -5.35 9.79 20.77
N ASN A 148 -4.54 10.35 21.69
CA ASN A 148 -3.85 9.75 22.82
C ASN A 148 -2.42 9.22 22.56
N LEU A 149 -1.53 10.11 22.16
CA LEU A 149 -0.13 10.01 22.53
C LEU A 149 0.31 11.40 23.02
N GLU A 150 -0.09 11.72 24.24
CA GLU A 150 0.49 12.87 24.94
C GLU A 150 1.95 12.60 25.30
N GLN A 151 2.76 13.57 24.87
CA GLN A 151 3.97 14.04 25.50
C GLN A 151 5.10 13.04 25.77
N THR A 152 5.91 12.85 24.77
CA THR A 152 7.36 12.85 24.94
C THR A 152 7.98 13.60 23.77
N GLU A 153 8.71 14.64 24.08
CA GLU A 153 9.54 15.39 23.15
C GLU A 153 10.61 14.46 22.57
N ASN A 154 10.30 13.82 21.46
CA ASN A 154 11.29 13.27 20.57
C ASN A 154 10.95 13.76 19.16
N LYS A 155 11.93 14.37 18.50
CA LYS A 155 11.89 14.81 17.11
C LYS A 155 11.32 13.71 16.22
N THR A 156 10.01 13.65 16.11
CA THR A 156 9.31 12.73 15.23
C THR A 156 9.35 13.34 13.84
N THR A 157 9.89 12.62 12.90
CA THR A 157 9.69 12.84 11.47
C THR A 157 8.19 12.81 11.21
N SER A 158 7.54 13.95 11.31
CA SER A 158 6.14 14.08 10.96
C SER A 158 6.06 13.96 9.44
N MET A 159 5.16 13.14 8.92
CA MET A 159 4.70 13.25 7.53
C MET A 159 3.88 14.55 7.37
N ASP A 160 4.41 15.68 7.83
CA ASP A 160 3.83 16.99 7.56
C ASP A 160 3.90 17.19 6.04
N PRO A 161 2.77 17.28 5.35
CA PRO A 161 2.74 17.47 3.90
C PRO A 161 3.46 18.74 3.45
N ASN A 162 3.73 19.66 4.39
CA ASN A 162 4.46 20.89 4.16
C ASN A 162 5.98 20.72 4.38
N VAL A 163 6.45 19.58 4.85
CA VAL A 163 7.89 19.30 4.99
C VAL A 163 8.34 18.49 3.76
N VAL A 164 9.33 19.02 3.07
CA VAL A 164 9.82 18.45 1.80
C VAL A 164 11.32 18.19 1.90
N LEU A 165 11.74 17.00 1.51
CA LEU A 165 13.15 16.65 1.33
C LEU A 165 13.66 17.16 -0.01
N GLY A 166 14.87 17.70 -0.04
CA GLY A 166 15.49 18.20 -1.26
C GLY A 166 16.96 18.56 -1.07
N ARG A 167 17.51 19.27 -2.06
CA ARG A 167 18.91 19.71 -2.07
C ARG A 167 18.99 21.21 -2.18
N VAL A 168 19.98 21.81 -1.54
CA VAL A 168 20.31 23.22 -1.67
C VAL A 168 21.43 23.36 -2.68
N ILE A 169 21.17 24.10 -3.77
CA ILE A 169 22.16 24.36 -4.81
C ILE A 169 22.39 25.85 -4.98
N LYS A 170 23.59 26.21 -5.43
CA LYS A 170 23.98 27.57 -5.77
C LYS A 170 23.68 27.83 -7.24
N ILE A 171 22.86 28.85 -7.54
CA ILE A 171 22.54 29.26 -8.91
C ILE A 171 23.46 30.40 -9.36
N SER A 172 23.80 31.32 -8.47
CA SER A 172 24.70 32.47 -8.75
C SER A 172 25.46 32.85 -7.49
N HIS A 173 26.38 33.82 -7.58
CA HIS A 173 27.33 34.14 -6.51
C HIS A 173 26.70 34.30 -5.11
N ASP A 174 25.47 34.78 -5.01
CA ASP A 174 24.79 35.01 -3.71
C ASP A 174 23.39 34.38 -3.63
N ASN A 175 23.02 33.50 -4.58
CA ASN A 175 21.68 32.95 -4.63
C ASN A 175 21.69 31.42 -4.49
N LEU A 176 21.23 30.96 -3.33
CA LEU A 176 20.95 29.55 -3.04
C LEU A 176 19.45 29.27 -3.19
N VAL A 177 19.11 28.14 -3.77
CA VAL A 177 17.74 27.66 -3.89
C VAL A 177 17.62 26.23 -3.43
N PHE A 178 16.45 25.91 -2.95
CA PHE A 178 16.10 24.54 -2.59
C PHE A 178 15.39 23.84 -3.76
N ILE A 179 15.87 22.65 -4.14
CA ILE A 179 15.27 21.80 -5.16
C ILE A 179 14.70 20.57 -4.49
N PRO A 180 13.36 20.38 -4.50
CA PRO A 180 12.72 19.24 -3.86
C PRO A 180 12.93 17.94 -4.65
N ASN A 181 13.12 16.84 -3.94
CA ASN A 181 13.24 15.49 -4.53
C ASN A 181 11.90 14.92 -5.05
N LYS A 182 10.76 15.51 -4.63
CA LYS A 182 9.42 15.01 -5.02
C LYS A 182 9.12 15.32 -6.48
N LYS A 183 8.73 14.31 -7.27
CA LYS A 183 8.43 14.45 -8.71
C LYS A 183 7.45 15.58 -9.06
N SER A 184 6.45 15.84 -8.21
CA SER A 184 5.49 16.93 -8.43
C SER A 184 6.10 18.32 -8.34
N PHE A 185 7.34 18.44 -7.83
CA PHE A 185 8.06 19.69 -7.66
C PHE A 185 9.40 19.75 -8.39
N THR A 186 9.81 18.70 -9.09
CA THR A 186 11.16 18.57 -9.69
C THR A 186 11.58 19.72 -10.62
N THR A 187 10.64 20.50 -11.13
CA THR A 187 10.91 21.68 -11.98
C THR A 187 10.85 22.98 -11.20
N ARG A 188 10.58 22.95 -9.90
CA ARG A 188 10.43 24.16 -9.07
C ARG A 188 11.67 24.35 -8.20
N GLN A 189 12.13 25.60 -8.18
CA GLN A 189 13.16 26.09 -7.28
C GLN A 189 12.47 26.91 -6.21
N PHE A 190 12.68 26.58 -4.96
CA PHE A 190 12.08 27.30 -3.85
C PHE A 190 13.10 28.24 -3.21
N PRO A 191 12.76 29.53 -2.98
CA PRO A 191 13.58 30.44 -2.20
C PRO A 191 13.67 29.97 -0.75
N ILE A 192 14.87 30.13 -0.17
CA ILE A 192 15.17 29.79 1.22
C ILE A 192 15.02 31.07 2.04
N LEU A 193 14.22 30.99 3.10
CA LEU A 193 13.86 32.13 3.96
C LEU A 193 14.68 32.23 5.25
N ASN A 194 15.64 31.36 5.45
CA ASN A 194 16.58 31.41 6.59
C ASN A 194 17.46 32.66 6.55
N ASN A 195 18.05 32.98 7.68
CA ASN A 195 18.96 34.12 7.82
C ASN A 195 20.20 33.97 6.92
N LYS A 196 20.73 35.08 6.41
CA LYS A 196 21.88 35.07 5.48
C LYS A 196 23.12 34.39 6.05
N GLU A 197 23.31 34.44 7.37
CA GLU A 197 24.43 33.80 8.06
C GLU A 197 24.35 32.26 8.00
N GLU A 198 23.13 31.70 7.99
CA GLU A 198 22.90 30.26 7.92
C GLU A 198 22.99 29.71 6.48
N LEU A 199 22.68 30.55 5.48
CA LEU A 199 22.57 30.10 4.09
C LEU A 199 23.83 29.40 3.57
N ALA A 200 25.01 29.91 3.94
CA ALA A 200 26.28 29.34 3.49
C ALA A 200 26.50 27.90 3.98
N SER A 201 25.94 27.54 5.13
CA SER A 201 26.06 26.20 5.71
C SER A 201 25.19 25.17 4.99
N PHE A 202 24.18 25.60 4.24
CA PHE A 202 23.26 24.74 3.50
C PHE A 202 23.72 24.41 2.08
N GLN A 203 24.72 25.12 1.58
CA GLN A 203 25.19 24.90 0.20
C GLN A 203 25.64 23.44 -0.01
N ASP A 204 25.19 22.82 -1.10
CA ASP A 204 25.46 21.44 -1.50
C ASP A 204 25.09 20.40 -0.42
N LYS A 205 24.07 20.74 0.39
CA LYS A 205 23.51 19.83 1.40
C LYS A 205 22.15 19.26 0.99
N ILE A 206 21.87 18.08 1.53
CA ILE A 206 20.54 17.48 1.56
C ILE A 206 19.85 18.04 2.78
N CYS A 207 18.67 18.61 2.59
CA CYS A 207 17.94 19.29 3.65
C CYS A 207 16.46 18.95 3.63
N THR A 208 15.80 19.12 4.76
CA THR A 208 14.35 19.24 4.83
C THR A 208 13.96 20.71 4.88
N MET A 209 12.95 21.06 4.11
CA MET A 209 12.36 22.41 4.07
C MET A 209 10.91 22.36 4.51
N LYS A 210 10.54 23.23 5.45
CA LYS A 210 9.14 23.50 5.79
C LYS A 210 8.62 24.57 4.85
N LEU A 211 7.66 24.20 3.99
CA LEU A 211 7.07 25.11 3.01
C LEU A 211 6.15 26.13 3.69
N VAL A 212 6.20 27.34 3.22
CA VAL A 212 5.30 28.46 3.58
C VAL A 212 4.90 29.20 2.31
N ASP A 213 3.68 29.77 2.31
CA ASP A 213 3.24 30.70 1.27
C ASP A 213 3.94 32.05 1.49
N ILE A 214 4.74 32.50 0.54
CA ILE A 214 5.41 33.81 0.61
C ILE A 214 4.47 34.89 0.09
N ASP A 215 4.00 34.72 -1.15
CA ASP A 215 2.93 35.48 -1.83
C ASP A 215 2.44 34.59 -2.96
N ALA A 216 1.14 34.31 -3.02
CA ALA A 216 0.61 33.43 -4.07
C ALA A 216 0.92 34.02 -5.48
N PRO A 217 1.57 33.24 -6.38
CA PRO A 217 1.72 31.79 -6.42
C PRO A 217 3.12 31.26 -5.97
N LEU A 218 3.92 32.04 -5.26
CA LEU A 218 5.28 31.66 -4.87
C LEU A 218 5.29 30.91 -3.54
N LEU A 219 5.80 29.67 -3.59
CA LEU A 219 6.12 28.87 -2.41
C LEU A 219 7.61 29.06 -2.10
N GLY A 220 7.93 29.23 -0.86
CA GLY A 220 9.30 29.18 -0.32
C GLY A 220 9.30 28.45 1.01
N GLY A 221 10.39 28.50 1.76
CA GLY A 221 10.40 27.83 3.05
C GLY A 221 11.67 28.03 3.85
N TYR A 222 11.61 27.50 5.06
CA TYR A 222 12.73 27.47 5.98
C TYR A 222 13.37 26.08 5.96
N ILE A 223 14.69 26.03 5.83
CA ILE A 223 15.45 24.80 6.08
C ILE A 223 15.31 24.50 7.57
N THR A 224 14.78 23.32 7.88
CA THR A 224 14.54 22.89 9.26
C THR A 224 15.57 21.90 9.75
N ASP A 225 16.22 21.17 8.82
CA ASP A 225 17.24 20.19 9.19
C ASP A 225 18.18 19.92 8.00
N VAL A 226 19.46 19.65 8.31
CA VAL A 226 20.50 19.28 7.36
C VAL A 226 20.79 17.79 7.54
N LYS A 227 20.55 17.01 6.47
CA LYS A 227 20.69 15.54 6.48
C LYS A 227 22.07 15.05 6.08
N GLY A 228 22.88 15.90 5.44
CA GLY A 228 24.23 15.57 5.01
C GLY A 228 24.62 16.21 3.68
N ASP A 229 25.73 15.74 3.12
CA ASP A 229 26.27 16.26 1.87
C ASP A 229 25.53 15.69 0.66
N ALA A 230 25.12 16.55 -0.27
CA ALA A 230 24.55 16.14 -1.54
C ALA A 230 25.62 15.45 -2.39
N GLY A 231 25.24 14.33 -3.02
CA GLY A 231 26.15 13.48 -3.80
C GLY A 231 26.89 12.42 -2.98
N ASN A 232 26.78 12.43 -1.66
CA ASN A 232 27.17 11.30 -0.82
C ASN A 232 26.04 10.29 -0.76
N PHE A 233 26.22 9.10 -1.34
CA PHE A 233 25.15 8.09 -1.44
C PHE A 233 24.60 7.64 -0.09
N ILE A 234 25.45 7.54 0.94
CA ILE A 234 25.01 7.14 2.29
C ILE A 234 24.04 8.19 2.83
N HIS A 235 24.41 9.47 2.77
CA HIS A 235 23.54 10.57 3.22
C HIS A 235 22.26 10.68 2.41
N GLU A 236 22.32 10.43 1.08
CA GLU A 236 21.14 10.43 0.21
C GLU A 236 20.14 9.33 0.60
N TYR A 237 20.62 8.10 0.79
CA TYR A 237 19.77 6.98 1.17
C TYR A 237 19.22 7.15 2.61
N ASP A 238 20.04 7.58 3.55
CA ASP A 238 19.61 7.87 4.93
C ASP A 238 18.50 8.92 4.94
N ALA A 239 18.69 10.02 4.22
CA ALA A 239 17.71 11.11 4.16
C ALA A 239 16.40 10.67 3.49
N ILE A 240 16.48 9.86 2.42
CA ILE A 240 15.31 9.31 1.76
C ILE A 240 14.59 8.31 2.68
N ALA A 241 15.32 7.38 3.28
CA ALA A 241 14.74 6.37 4.15
C ALA A 241 14.04 7.01 5.36
N GLU A 242 14.67 7.96 6.02
CA GLU A 242 14.08 8.73 7.12
C GLU A 242 12.83 9.50 6.67
N HIS A 243 12.87 10.15 5.51
CA HIS A 243 11.73 10.87 4.94
C HIS A 243 10.51 9.95 4.72
N TYR A 244 10.74 8.70 4.37
CA TYR A 244 9.68 7.70 4.22
C TYR A 244 9.35 6.92 5.50
N GLY A 245 9.88 7.33 6.64
CA GLY A 245 9.53 6.78 7.95
C GLY A 245 10.31 5.55 8.38
N ALA A 246 11.48 5.29 7.79
CA ALA A 246 12.38 4.23 8.25
C ALA A 246 12.79 4.44 9.69
N ILE A 247 13.01 3.36 10.41
CA ILE A 247 13.64 3.38 11.72
C ILE A 247 15.15 3.53 11.53
N MET A 248 15.66 4.72 11.81
CA MET A 248 17.07 5.04 11.58
C MET A 248 18.00 4.43 12.63
N SER A 249 17.51 4.25 13.85
CA SER A 249 18.27 3.67 14.95
C SER A 249 17.38 2.88 15.91
N TRP A 250 17.94 1.84 16.49
CA TRP A 250 17.38 1.04 17.57
C TRP A 250 18.10 1.31 18.89
N GLU A 251 18.61 2.52 19.08
CA GLU A 251 19.31 2.99 20.26
C GLU A 251 18.40 3.77 21.22
N GLY A 252 18.82 3.87 22.46
CA GLY A 252 18.15 4.56 23.55
C GLY A 252 17.86 3.64 24.73
N GLU A 253 17.87 4.19 25.94
CA GLU A 253 17.84 3.40 27.19
C GLU A 253 16.61 2.45 27.29
N GLU A 254 15.43 2.95 26.96
CA GLU A 254 14.18 2.16 27.04
C GLU A 254 14.14 1.04 26.00
N ILE A 255 14.49 1.37 24.75
CA ILE A 255 14.46 0.39 23.66
C ILE A 255 15.56 -0.67 23.81
N GLU A 256 16.76 -0.29 24.27
CA GLU A 256 17.86 -1.24 24.51
C GLU A 256 17.50 -2.22 25.63
N ARG A 257 16.81 -1.77 26.67
CA ARG A 257 16.30 -2.65 27.73
C ARG A 257 15.33 -3.68 27.13
N GLU A 258 14.33 -3.25 26.36
CA GLU A 258 13.40 -4.18 25.70
C GLU A 258 14.12 -5.16 24.77
N ILE A 259 15.09 -4.71 23.98
CA ILE A 259 15.88 -5.57 23.09
C ILE A 259 16.70 -6.59 23.90
N ASN A 260 17.27 -6.20 25.02
CA ASN A 260 18.05 -7.10 25.86
C ASN A 260 17.19 -8.20 26.50
N GLU A 261 15.93 -7.88 26.84
CA GLU A 261 14.94 -8.84 27.39
C GLU A 261 14.46 -9.85 26.34
N LEU A 262 14.59 -9.59 25.04
CA LEU A 262 14.20 -10.52 24.00
C LEU A 262 15.01 -11.84 24.12
N PRO A 263 14.39 -13.00 23.86
CA PRO A 263 15.10 -14.26 23.86
C PRO A 263 16.05 -14.36 22.66
N ASN A 264 17.16 -15.07 22.83
CA ASN A 264 18.08 -15.38 21.73
C ASN A 264 17.58 -16.55 20.86
N LYS A 265 16.79 -17.46 21.45
CA LYS A 265 16.21 -18.64 20.80
C LYS A 265 14.80 -18.90 21.36
N VAL A 266 14.00 -19.63 20.59
CA VAL A 266 12.70 -20.11 21.05
C VAL A 266 12.91 -21.17 22.11
N ASP A 267 12.30 -20.99 23.28
CA ASP A 267 12.30 -21.97 24.37
C ASP A 267 11.15 -22.96 24.15
N VAL A 268 11.47 -24.07 23.49
CA VAL A 268 10.49 -25.10 23.13
C VAL A 268 9.83 -25.73 24.34
N SER A 269 10.53 -25.78 25.50
CA SER A 269 9.98 -26.39 26.73
C SER A 269 8.79 -25.64 27.32
N LYS A 270 8.59 -24.38 26.94
CA LYS A 270 7.49 -23.52 27.39
C LYS A 270 6.29 -23.50 26.44
N LEU A 271 6.37 -24.23 25.32
CA LEU A 271 5.33 -24.23 24.31
C LEU A 271 4.37 -25.41 24.52
N ASP A 272 3.08 -25.12 24.39
CA ASP A 272 2.03 -26.14 24.37
C ASP A 272 1.89 -26.69 22.95
N LEU A 273 2.61 -27.77 22.67
CA LEU A 273 2.76 -28.36 21.33
C LEU A 273 1.73 -29.47 21.12
N ILE A 274 1.07 -29.42 19.98
CA ILE A 274 0.14 -30.45 19.50
C ILE A 274 0.53 -30.93 18.09
N THR A 275 0.04 -32.10 17.70
CA THR A 275 0.19 -32.59 16.32
C THR A 275 -0.80 -31.90 15.37
N GLU A 276 -0.53 -31.99 14.06
CA GLU A 276 -1.45 -31.47 13.04
C GLU A 276 -2.84 -32.16 13.08
N GLU A 277 -2.88 -33.45 13.37
CA GLU A 277 -4.15 -34.19 13.53
C GLU A 277 -4.96 -33.72 14.72
N GLN A 278 -4.30 -33.46 15.86
CA GLN A 278 -4.94 -32.88 17.03
C GLN A 278 -5.50 -31.48 16.76
N ALA A 279 -4.82 -30.67 15.97
CA ALA A 279 -5.26 -29.32 15.61
C ALA A 279 -6.58 -29.29 14.84
N GLN A 280 -6.99 -30.38 14.16
CA GLN A 280 -8.27 -30.48 13.46
C GLN A 280 -9.47 -30.59 14.41
N THR A 281 -9.27 -31.07 15.62
CA THR A 281 -10.32 -31.34 16.61
C THR A 281 -10.26 -30.46 17.85
N MET A 282 -9.11 -29.86 18.15
CA MET A 282 -8.90 -29.03 19.33
C MET A 282 -9.27 -27.56 19.09
N GLN A 283 -9.63 -26.88 20.20
CA GLN A 283 -9.90 -25.44 20.16
C GLN A 283 -8.61 -24.63 19.90
N LYS A 284 -8.77 -23.41 19.38
CA LYS A 284 -7.67 -22.47 19.07
C LYS A 284 -6.81 -22.16 20.31
N GLY A 285 -5.52 -21.93 20.12
CA GLY A 285 -4.58 -21.48 21.15
C GLY A 285 -3.35 -22.35 21.34
N HIS A 286 -3.29 -23.50 20.69
CA HIS A 286 -2.14 -24.41 20.71
C HIS A 286 -1.18 -24.12 19.54
N ILE A 287 0.08 -24.56 19.69
CA ILE A 287 1.12 -24.45 18.67
C ILE A 287 1.31 -25.80 18.01
N VAL A 288 1.17 -25.87 16.70
CA VAL A 288 1.32 -27.12 15.94
C VAL A 288 2.81 -27.40 15.71
N ASP A 289 3.27 -28.58 16.14
CA ASP A 289 4.67 -29.01 15.92
C ASP A 289 4.86 -29.57 14.51
N LEU A 290 5.44 -28.76 13.64
CA LEU A 290 5.76 -29.12 12.25
C LEU A 290 7.29 -29.28 12.02
N ARG A 291 8.10 -29.42 13.06
CA ARG A 291 9.56 -29.59 12.93
C ARG A 291 9.98 -30.86 12.21
N HIS A 292 9.09 -31.83 12.09
CA HIS A 292 9.33 -33.05 11.32
C HIS A 292 9.30 -32.83 9.81
N LEU A 293 8.72 -31.70 9.33
CA LEU A 293 8.71 -31.34 7.92
C LEU A 293 10.02 -30.65 7.52
N ASN A 294 10.55 -31.01 6.37
CA ASN A 294 11.83 -30.51 5.88
C ASN A 294 11.67 -29.15 5.19
N PHE A 295 11.27 -28.11 5.92
CA PHE A 295 11.18 -26.76 5.37
C PHE A 295 12.54 -26.28 4.81
N VAL A 296 12.47 -25.48 3.73
CA VAL A 296 13.61 -24.79 3.14
C VAL A 296 13.28 -23.33 2.92
N THR A 297 14.28 -22.45 3.00
CA THR A 297 14.16 -21.05 2.61
C THR A 297 14.90 -20.81 1.30
N ILE A 298 14.43 -19.86 0.47
CA ILE A 298 15.04 -19.48 -0.81
C ILE A 298 15.08 -17.96 -0.87
N ASP A 299 16.27 -17.40 -0.71
CA ASP A 299 16.49 -15.96 -0.52
C ASP A 299 17.74 -15.50 -1.31
N PRO A 300 18.01 -14.19 -1.41
CA PRO A 300 19.31 -13.72 -1.85
C PRO A 300 20.46 -14.31 -0.99
N ALA A 301 21.58 -14.65 -1.59
CA ALA A 301 22.71 -15.26 -0.86
C ALA A 301 23.14 -14.47 0.39
N THR A 302 23.04 -13.13 0.33
CA THR A 302 23.41 -12.21 1.42
C THR A 302 22.30 -11.98 2.45
N CYS A 303 21.09 -12.51 2.23
CA CYS A 303 19.95 -12.36 3.14
C CYS A 303 20.27 -12.95 4.52
N LYS A 304 19.88 -12.24 5.58
CA LYS A 304 20.00 -12.68 6.98
C LYS A 304 18.66 -12.73 7.70
N ASP A 305 17.62 -12.19 7.08
CA ASP A 305 16.26 -12.04 7.57
C ASP A 305 15.31 -12.90 6.69
N MET A 306 15.45 -14.23 6.81
CA MET A 306 14.57 -15.16 6.10
C MET A 306 13.19 -15.12 6.73
N ASP A 307 12.23 -14.49 6.02
CA ASP A 307 10.88 -14.27 6.51
C ASP A 307 9.93 -15.42 6.17
N ASP A 308 10.22 -16.17 5.11
CA ASP A 308 9.38 -17.27 4.65
C ASP A 308 10.18 -18.57 4.41
N ALA A 309 9.49 -19.70 4.57
CA ALA A 309 9.99 -21.03 4.28
C ALA A 309 8.88 -21.88 3.64
N ILE A 310 9.28 -22.80 2.77
CA ILE A 310 8.35 -23.65 2.05
C ILE A 310 8.64 -25.12 2.29
N TYR A 311 7.59 -25.94 2.22
CA TYR A 311 7.64 -27.40 2.17
C TYR A 311 6.54 -27.90 1.27
N SER A 312 6.82 -28.90 0.44
CA SER A 312 5.82 -29.53 -0.43
C SER A 312 6.01 -31.04 -0.53
N THR A 313 4.88 -31.73 -0.58
CA THR A 313 4.78 -33.18 -0.76
C THR A 313 3.54 -33.53 -1.55
N PHE A 314 3.32 -34.83 -1.84
CA PHE A 314 2.11 -35.34 -2.46
C PHE A 314 1.30 -36.12 -1.43
N ASP A 315 -0.04 -36.02 -1.53
CA ASP A 315 -0.94 -36.87 -0.75
C ASP A 315 -1.21 -38.21 -1.48
N GLU A 316 -2.04 -39.06 -0.87
CA GLU A 316 -2.40 -40.39 -1.41
C GLU A 316 -3.14 -40.33 -2.75
N ASN A 317 -3.79 -39.18 -3.05
CA ASN A 317 -4.50 -38.94 -4.30
C ASN A 317 -3.57 -38.36 -5.38
N GLY A 318 -2.33 -38.05 -5.03
CA GLY A 318 -1.37 -37.36 -5.88
C GLY A 318 -1.60 -35.85 -5.97
N ASP A 319 -2.47 -35.29 -5.16
CA ASP A 319 -2.62 -33.83 -5.00
C ASP A 319 -1.41 -33.26 -4.27
N ILE A 320 -1.07 -32.00 -4.56
CA ILE A 320 0.14 -31.39 -3.99
C ILE A 320 -0.20 -30.68 -2.69
N VAL A 321 0.42 -31.10 -1.61
CA VAL A 321 0.31 -30.49 -0.28
C VAL A 321 1.46 -29.51 -0.09
N CYS A 322 1.13 -28.22 -0.04
CA CYS A 322 2.09 -27.13 0.14
C CYS A 322 1.94 -26.52 1.53
N TYR A 323 3.06 -26.23 2.17
CA TYR A 323 3.14 -25.47 3.41
C TYR A 323 4.00 -24.23 3.15
N THR A 324 3.44 -23.05 3.44
CA THR A 324 4.14 -21.78 3.42
C THR A 324 4.21 -21.25 4.85
N ALA A 325 5.39 -21.19 5.41
CA ALA A 325 5.64 -20.66 6.75
C ALA A 325 6.07 -19.19 6.65
N VAL A 326 5.53 -18.34 7.51
CA VAL A 326 5.91 -16.93 7.64
C VAL A 326 6.31 -16.66 9.08
N ALA A 327 7.46 -16.03 9.29
CA ALA A 327 7.98 -15.71 10.61
C ALA A 327 6.96 -14.93 11.48
N ASN A 328 6.73 -15.37 12.71
CA ASN A 328 5.72 -14.78 13.59
C ASN A 328 6.34 -13.83 14.62
N LEU A 329 6.52 -12.55 14.24
CA LEU A 329 7.08 -11.53 15.12
C LEU A 329 6.19 -11.19 16.30
N SER A 330 4.86 -11.38 16.19
CA SER A 330 3.89 -11.00 17.23
C SER A 330 4.05 -11.75 18.55
N LYS A 331 4.84 -12.81 18.55
CA LYS A 331 5.15 -13.61 19.76
C LYS A 331 6.19 -12.95 20.66
N PHE A 332 6.95 -11.98 20.18
CA PHE A 332 8.14 -11.48 20.86
C PHE A 332 7.99 -10.08 21.43
N PHE A 333 7.02 -9.30 20.98
CA PHE A 333 6.75 -7.97 21.53
C PHE A 333 5.25 -7.60 21.47
N LYS A 334 4.85 -6.60 22.24
CA LYS A 334 3.49 -6.06 22.25
C LYS A 334 3.45 -4.74 21.47
N LEU A 335 2.33 -4.45 20.80
CA LEU A 335 2.19 -3.22 20.00
C LEU A 335 2.39 -1.92 20.79
N HIS A 336 2.10 -1.93 22.11
CA HIS A 336 2.28 -0.76 22.97
C HIS A 336 3.68 -0.68 23.63
N SER A 337 4.57 -1.65 23.41
CA SER A 337 5.97 -1.57 23.82
C SER A 337 6.74 -0.59 22.93
N GLU A 338 7.97 -0.21 23.28
CA GLU A 338 8.77 0.70 22.47
C GLU A 338 9.12 0.08 21.10
N ILE A 339 9.46 -1.21 21.09
CA ILE A 339 9.62 -1.96 19.84
C ILE A 339 8.33 -1.91 19.02
N GLY A 340 7.17 -2.18 19.63
CA GLY A 340 5.88 -2.19 18.96
C GLY A 340 5.47 -0.81 18.42
N ARG A 341 5.75 0.27 19.15
CA ARG A 341 5.49 1.65 18.68
C ARG A 341 6.32 1.99 17.45
N ARG A 342 7.63 1.69 17.44
CA ARG A 342 8.51 1.91 16.29
C ARG A 342 8.10 1.05 15.10
N TYR A 343 7.83 -0.24 15.34
CA TYR A 343 7.33 -1.19 14.34
C TYR A 343 6.05 -0.68 13.65
N THR A 344 5.04 -0.30 14.41
CA THR A 344 3.75 0.17 13.88
C THR A 344 3.90 1.47 13.09
N ARG A 345 4.81 2.35 13.52
CA ARG A 345 5.06 3.62 12.86
C ARG A 345 5.77 3.46 11.52
N SER A 346 6.75 2.57 11.43
CA SER A 346 7.48 2.30 10.17
C SER A 346 6.67 1.43 9.21
N ALA A 347 6.05 0.37 9.72
CA ALA A 347 5.21 -0.60 9.00
C ALA A 347 5.91 -1.43 7.90
N PHE A 348 7.17 -1.17 7.55
CA PHE A 348 7.93 -1.92 6.53
C PHE A 348 9.44 -1.74 6.69
N THR A 349 10.22 -2.69 6.16
CA THR A 349 11.67 -2.57 5.99
C THR A 349 11.95 -1.82 4.69
N ILE A 350 12.90 -0.88 4.71
CA ILE A 350 13.40 -0.21 3.50
C ILE A 350 14.74 -0.83 3.12
N TYR A 351 14.80 -1.42 1.93
CA TYR A 351 16.03 -1.95 1.36
C TYR A 351 16.67 -0.90 0.46
N ALA A 352 17.70 -0.21 0.97
CA ALA A 352 18.57 0.62 0.15
C ALA A 352 19.69 -0.23 -0.47
N PRO A 353 20.32 0.22 -1.54
CA PRO A 353 21.38 -0.54 -2.20
C PRO A 353 22.57 -0.90 -1.30
N ASN A 354 22.83 -0.10 -0.27
CA ASN A 354 23.95 -0.28 0.66
C ASN A 354 23.59 -0.93 1.99
N LYS A 355 22.32 -0.80 2.45
CA LYS A 355 21.86 -1.36 3.74
C LYS A 355 20.35 -1.52 3.81
N ALA A 356 19.89 -2.34 4.74
CA ALA A 356 18.48 -2.43 5.10
C ALA A 356 18.19 -1.56 6.35
N TYR A 357 17.07 -0.83 6.33
CA TYR A 357 16.51 -0.16 7.50
C TYR A 357 15.37 -1.05 8.03
N ASN A 358 15.73 -1.91 8.96
CA ASN A 358 14.83 -2.98 9.40
C ASN A 358 13.66 -2.44 10.22
N ILE A 359 12.48 -3.01 9.97
CA ILE A 359 11.25 -2.74 10.73
C ILE A 359 11.35 -3.23 12.20
N ALA A 360 12.23 -4.18 12.49
CA ALA A 360 12.46 -4.74 13.81
C ALA A 360 13.97 -4.72 14.14
N PRO A 361 14.35 -4.70 15.44
CA PRO A 361 15.76 -4.77 15.83
C PRO A 361 16.41 -6.07 15.34
N SER A 362 17.71 -6.04 15.06
CA SER A 362 18.44 -7.19 14.47
C SER A 362 18.29 -8.47 15.29
N LYS A 363 18.17 -8.38 16.62
CA LYS A 363 17.93 -9.54 17.50
C LYS A 363 16.63 -10.28 17.17
N LEU A 364 15.61 -9.55 16.64
CA LEU A 364 14.39 -10.15 16.09
C LEU A 364 14.57 -10.49 14.62
N ALA A 365 14.81 -9.47 13.77
CA ALA A 365 14.75 -9.59 12.32
C ALA A 365 15.73 -10.65 11.75
N THR A 366 16.98 -10.66 12.23
CA THR A 366 18.00 -11.62 11.77
C THR A 366 18.28 -12.74 12.77
N GLY A 367 17.66 -12.68 13.95
CA GLY A 367 17.87 -13.60 15.07
C GLY A 367 16.70 -14.55 15.30
N VAL A 368 15.95 -14.31 16.39
CA VAL A 368 14.96 -15.28 16.87
C VAL A 368 13.78 -15.49 15.92
N CYS A 369 13.42 -14.48 15.10
CA CYS A 369 12.32 -14.59 14.13
C CYS A 369 12.77 -15.15 12.77
N SER A 370 13.98 -14.81 12.31
CA SER A 370 14.49 -15.30 11.02
C SER A 370 14.49 -16.83 10.99
N LEU A 371 13.97 -17.42 9.91
CA LEU A 371 13.80 -18.86 9.75
C LEU A 371 15.14 -19.57 9.45
N ASN A 372 16.16 -19.28 10.28
CA ASN A 372 17.51 -19.83 10.17
C ASN A 372 17.49 -21.36 10.18
N PRO A 373 18.34 -22.02 9.37
CA PRO A 373 18.41 -23.47 9.32
C PRO A 373 18.78 -24.12 10.65
N ASN A 374 18.16 -25.28 10.93
CA ASN A 374 18.42 -26.13 12.10
C ASN A 374 18.17 -25.42 13.44
N GLU A 375 17.23 -24.48 13.47
CA GLU A 375 16.76 -23.81 14.68
C GLU A 375 15.23 -23.85 14.75
N PRO A 376 14.64 -24.22 15.91
CA PRO A 376 13.19 -24.09 16.11
C PRO A 376 12.74 -22.64 16.01
N LYS A 377 11.73 -22.37 15.20
CA LYS A 377 11.17 -21.03 14.94
C LYS A 377 9.66 -21.03 15.03
N GLN A 378 9.08 -19.97 15.62
CA GLN A 378 7.63 -19.77 15.61
C GLN A 378 7.20 -19.08 14.31
N ALA A 379 6.25 -19.69 13.63
CA ALA A 379 5.75 -19.22 12.35
C ALA A 379 4.22 -19.31 12.26
N ILE A 380 3.63 -18.51 11.40
CA ILE A 380 2.27 -18.78 10.89
C ILE A 380 2.44 -19.63 9.65
N VAL A 381 1.81 -20.81 9.63
CA VAL A 381 1.93 -21.76 8.53
C VAL A 381 0.61 -21.90 7.80
N PHE A 382 0.65 -21.68 6.50
CA PHE A 382 -0.46 -21.88 5.58
C PHE A 382 -0.27 -23.23 4.89
N LYS A 383 -1.14 -24.18 5.22
CA LYS A 383 -1.25 -25.44 4.48
C LYS A 383 -2.27 -25.29 3.39
N THR A 384 -1.92 -25.65 2.17
CA THR A 384 -2.84 -25.69 1.03
C THR A 384 -2.70 -26.99 0.27
N ILE A 385 -3.83 -27.56 -0.15
CA ILE A 385 -3.87 -28.75 -1.00
C ILE A 385 -4.29 -28.30 -2.39
N LEU A 386 -3.42 -28.49 -3.37
CA LEU A 386 -3.63 -28.11 -4.75
C LEU A 386 -4.07 -29.32 -5.55
N ASP A 387 -5.13 -29.15 -6.33
CA ASP A 387 -5.53 -30.12 -7.34
C ASP A 387 -4.41 -30.33 -8.37
N LYS A 388 -3.97 -31.55 -8.53
CA LYS A 388 -2.82 -31.93 -9.38
C LYS A 388 -2.98 -31.57 -10.86
N HIS A 389 -4.21 -31.37 -11.35
CA HIS A 389 -4.46 -31.07 -12.76
C HIS A 389 -4.74 -29.59 -13.03
N THR A 390 -5.44 -28.94 -12.10
CA THR A 390 -5.92 -27.57 -12.29
C THR A 390 -5.09 -26.54 -11.54
N GLY A 391 -4.36 -26.91 -10.48
CA GLY A 391 -3.65 -26.01 -9.58
C GLY A 391 -4.58 -25.23 -8.63
N GLN A 392 -5.89 -25.53 -8.64
CA GLN A 392 -6.83 -24.88 -7.74
C GLN A 392 -6.65 -25.38 -6.31
N VAL A 393 -6.75 -24.47 -5.34
CA VAL A 393 -6.75 -24.83 -3.92
C VAL A 393 -8.05 -25.56 -3.58
N LYS A 394 -7.95 -26.83 -3.24
CA LYS A 394 -9.07 -27.70 -2.81
C LYS A 394 -9.39 -27.53 -1.34
N ASN A 395 -8.36 -27.38 -0.52
CA ASN A 395 -8.48 -27.23 0.92
C ASN A 395 -7.32 -26.40 1.48
N SER A 396 -7.55 -25.74 2.60
CA SER A 396 -6.53 -24.96 3.28
C SER A 396 -6.71 -24.94 4.80
N ALA A 397 -5.60 -24.80 5.53
CA ALA A 397 -5.59 -24.60 6.97
C ALA A 397 -4.51 -23.58 7.34
N ILE A 398 -4.69 -22.90 8.48
CA ILE A 398 -3.72 -21.94 9.01
C ILE A 398 -3.36 -22.36 10.44
N TYR A 399 -2.08 -22.46 10.72
CA TYR A 399 -1.54 -22.89 11.99
C TYR A 399 -0.64 -21.81 12.61
N ASP A 400 -0.77 -21.59 13.92
CA ASP A 400 0.32 -21.07 14.72
C ASP A 400 1.26 -22.26 15.00
N ALA A 401 2.47 -22.24 14.48
CA ALA A 401 3.29 -23.43 14.39
C ALA A 401 4.73 -23.21 14.87
N LEU A 402 5.34 -24.33 15.27
CA LEU A 402 6.79 -24.46 15.48
C LEU A 402 7.38 -25.24 14.30
N ILE A 403 8.27 -24.61 13.57
CA ILE A 403 8.97 -25.22 12.43
C ILE A 403 10.48 -25.27 12.67
N GLU A 404 11.18 -26.02 11.83
CA GLU A 404 12.64 -26.02 11.75
C GLU A 404 13.04 -26.11 10.27
N SER A 405 13.59 -25.01 9.72
CA SER A 405 14.13 -25.03 8.36
C SER A 405 15.37 -25.94 8.31
N ARG A 406 15.48 -26.76 7.25
CA ARG A 406 16.61 -27.69 7.08
C ARG A 406 17.71 -27.11 6.21
N HIS A 407 17.38 -26.13 5.37
CA HIS A 407 18.37 -25.55 4.46
C HIS A 407 17.94 -24.14 4.02
N LYS A 408 18.96 -23.30 3.80
CA LYS A 408 18.83 -22.03 3.10
C LYS A 408 19.45 -22.15 1.72
N TYR A 409 18.68 -21.98 0.67
CA TYR A 409 19.15 -21.81 -0.69
C TYR A 409 19.31 -20.34 -1.06
N SER A 410 20.30 -20.01 -1.90
CA SER A 410 20.18 -18.82 -2.72
C SER A 410 19.24 -19.07 -3.89
N TYR A 411 18.68 -18.02 -4.49
CA TYR A 411 17.86 -18.15 -5.70
C TYR A 411 18.65 -18.86 -6.81
N GLU A 412 19.93 -18.56 -6.93
CA GLU A 412 20.83 -19.12 -7.91
C GLU A 412 21.09 -20.61 -7.65
N ASP A 413 21.41 -21.00 -6.40
CA ASP A 413 21.67 -22.42 -6.04
C ASP A 413 20.42 -23.27 -6.26
N ALA A 414 19.25 -22.76 -5.87
CA ALA A 414 17.99 -23.43 -6.11
C ALA A 414 17.67 -23.57 -7.61
N GLN A 415 17.98 -22.54 -8.41
CA GLN A 415 17.81 -22.58 -9.86
C GLN A 415 18.69 -23.64 -10.52
N GLU A 416 19.96 -23.76 -10.10
CA GLU A 416 20.87 -24.78 -10.63
C GLU A 416 20.34 -26.20 -10.40
N ILE A 417 19.71 -26.45 -9.24
CA ILE A 417 19.10 -27.76 -8.95
C ILE A 417 17.91 -28.01 -9.86
N ILE A 418 17.02 -27.02 -10.02
CA ILE A 418 15.86 -27.14 -10.89
C ILE A 418 16.29 -27.39 -12.34
N ASP A 419 17.29 -26.66 -12.83
CA ASP A 419 17.78 -26.78 -14.21
C ASP A 419 18.42 -28.14 -14.50
N LYS A 420 19.13 -28.73 -13.51
CA LYS A 420 19.69 -30.06 -13.63
C LYS A 420 18.65 -31.19 -13.65
N MET A 421 17.44 -30.88 -13.15
CA MET A 421 16.39 -31.89 -12.92
C MET A 421 15.10 -31.61 -13.71
N GLN A 422 15.13 -30.69 -14.67
CA GLN A 422 13.94 -30.30 -15.44
C GLN A 422 13.32 -31.44 -16.28
N ASP A 423 14.07 -32.52 -16.52
CA ASP A 423 13.55 -33.71 -17.23
C ASP A 423 12.76 -34.68 -16.32
N ILE A 424 12.70 -34.40 -15.00
CA ILE A 424 11.93 -35.23 -14.06
C ILE A 424 10.45 -34.86 -14.15
N SER A 425 9.61 -35.82 -14.51
CA SER A 425 8.16 -35.62 -14.56
C SER A 425 7.53 -35.58 -13.16
N ILE A 426 6.33 -34.99 -13.07
CA ILE A 426 5.56 -34.94 -11.81
C ILE A 426 5.24 -36.34 -11.31
N GLU A 427 4.93 -37.29 -12.22
CA GLU A 427 4.68 -38.69 -11.91
C GLU A 427 5.90 -39.35 -11.28
N GLN A 428 7.09 -39.04 -11.78
CA GLN A 428 8.34 -39.55 -11.21
C GLN A 428 8.61 -38.95 -9.83
N LEU A 429 8.27 -37.68 -9.58
CA LEU A 429 8.37 -37.06 -8.25
C LEU A 429 7.44 -37.69 -7.22
N GLN A 430 6.28 -38.22 -7.64
CA GLN A 430 5.33 -38.89 -6.76
C GLN A 430 5.83 -40.26 -6.27
N VAL A 431 6.71 -40.92 -7.04
CA VAL A 431 7.24 -42.25 -6.71
C VAL A 431 8.56 -42.12 -5.92
N LYS A 432 8.43 -41.77 -4.65
CA LYS A 432 9.55 -41.51 -3.72
C LYS A 432 10.66 -42.58 -3.70
N HIS A 433 10.32 -43.81 -4.06
CA HIS A 433 11.23 -44.96 -4.00
C HIS A 433 12.22 -45.04 -5.18
N GLU A 434 11.89 -44.48 -6.33
CA GLU A 434 12.74 -44.54 -7.51
C GLU A 434 13.75 -43.40 -7.57
N LEU A 435 13.39 -42.22 -7.06
CA LEU A 435 14.22 -41.02 -7.03
C LEU A 435 15.09 -40.90 -5.77
N GLY A 436 14.77 -41.59 -4.67
CA GLY A 436 15.49 -41.54 -3.39
C GLY A 436 16.94 -41.99 -3.43
N LYS A 437 17.44 -42.45 -4.60
CA LYS A 437 18.85 -42.67 -4.87
C LYS A 437 19.56 -41.49 -5.54
N THR A 438 18.79 -40.50 -6.00
CA THR A 438 19.28 -39.39 -6.83
C THR A 438 19.11 -38.02 -6.17
N LEU A 439 18.11 -37.85 -5.29
CA LEU A 439 17.77 -36.58 -4.61
C LEU A 439 17.95 -36.70 -3.10
N THR A 440 18.53 -35.69 -2.50
CA THR A 440 18.45 -35.48 -1.06
C THR A 440 17.03 -35.03 -0.67
N ASP A 441 16.65 -35.20 0.60
CA ASP A 441 15.35 -34.76 1.10
C ASP A 441 15.07 -33.26 0.81
N LYS A 442 16.10 -32.43 0.84
CA LYS A 442 16.03 -30.99 0.57
C LYS A 442 15.76 -30.69 -0.91
N GLU A 443 16.45 -31.41 -1.80
CA GLU A 443 16.24 -31.31 -3.25
C GLU A 443 14.87 -31.85 -3.65
N GLN A 444 14.39 -32.90 -2.98
CA GLN A 444 13.04 -33.43 -3.19
C GLN A 444 11.98 -32.38 -2.84
N VAL A 445 12.13 -31.66 -1.72
CA VAL A 445 11.20 -30.57 -1.35
C VAL A 445 11.21 -29.47 -2.40
N LEU A 446 12.40 -29.08 -2.88
CA LEU A 446 12.53 -28.05 -3.91
C LEU A 446 11.83 -28.47 -5.21
N MET A 447 12.02 -29.71 -5.66
CA MET A 447 11.41 -30.23 -6.88
C MET A 447 9.88 -30.38 -6.76
N ASN A 448 9.38 -30.86 -5.60
CA ASN A 448 7.94 -30.91 -5.34
C ASN A 448 7.33 -29.49 -5.36
N SER A 449 8.03 -28.51 -4.80
CA SER A 449 7.59 -27.11 -4.79
C SER A 449 7.62 -26.50 -6.19
N PHE A 450 8.59 -26.87 -7.01
CA PHE A 450 8.64 -26.45 -8.41
C PHE A 450 7.51 -27.08 -9.24
N ALA A 451 7.18 -28.36 -9.00
CA ALA A 451 6.01 -29.00 -9.60
C ALA A 451 4.70 -28.30 -9.22
N ALA A 452 4.53 -27.94 -7.94
CA ALA A 452 3.40 -27.16 -7.46
C ALA A 452 3.29 -25.80 -8.19
N GLN A 453 4.41 -25.10 -8.30
CA GLN A 453 4.47 -23.83 -9.02
C GLN A 453 4.07 -23.99 -10.50
N THR A 454 4.60 -25.00 -11.19
CA THR A 454 4.32 -25.21 -12.61
C THR A 454 2.82 -25.39 -12.86
N ILE A 455 2.12 -26.13 -11.99
CA ILE A 455 0.67 -26.31 -12.07
C ILE A 455 -0.06 -25.00 -11.70
N GLN A 456 0.38 -24.30 -10.66
CA GLN A 456 -0.22 -23.04 -10.23
C GLN A 456 -0.04 -21.91 -11.24
N VAL A 457 1.08 -21.85 -11.94
CA VAL A 457 1.30 -20.84 -13.00
C VAL A 457 0.19 -20.95 -14.06
N GLY A 458 -0.14 -22.16 -14.51
CA GLY A 458 -1.23 -22.37 -15.43
C GLY A 458 -2.60 -21.92 -14.89
N PHE A 459 -2.85 -22.11 -13.60
CA PHE A 459 -4.07 -21.64 -12.93
C PHE A 459 -4.08 -20.12 -12.77
N ASN A 460 -2.98 -19.54 -12.33
CA ASN A 460 -2.85 -18.10 -12.06
C ASN A 460 -2.87 -17.28 -13.36
N ASN A 461 -2.28 -17.77 -14.45
CA ASN A 461 -2.31 -17.11 -15.76
C ASN A 461 -3.75 -16.98 -16.31
N ARG A 462 -4.66 -17.88 -15.94
CA ARG A 462 -6.08 -17.77 -16.31
C ARG A 462 -6.90 -16.83 -15.42
N ARG A 463 -6.37 -16.42 -14.28
CA ARG A 463 -7.11 -15.73 -13.22
C ARG A 463 -6.49 -14.41 -12.78
N MET A 464 -5.18 -14.32 -12.79
CA MET A 464 -4.41 -13.19 -12.30
C MET A 464 -3.67 -12.49 -13.43
N LEU A 465 -3.63 -11.17 -13.35
CA LEU A 465 -2.83 -10.36 -14.24
C LEU A 465 -1.34 -10.53 -13.93
N GLN A 466 -0.59 -10.96 -14.92
CA GLN A 466 0.87 -11.11 -14.81
C GLN A 466 1.55 -10.23 -15.85
N PHE A 467 2.13 -9.11 -15.39
CA PHE A 467 2.98 -8.29 -16.24
C PHE A 467 4.35 -8.91 -16.41
N VAL A 468 4.93 -8.72 -17.59
CA VAL A 468 6.35 -9.04 -17.80
C VAL A 468 7.16 -8.14 -16.87
N SER A 469 7.95 -8.73 -15.99
CA SER A 469 8.79 -7.98 -15.06
C SER A 469 9.77 -7.10 -15.83
N ASN A 470 9.80 -5.81 -15.52
CA ASN A 470 10.89 -4.96 -15.97
C ASN A 470 12.20 -5.53 -15.42
N LYS A 471 13.22 -5.52 -16.26
CA LYS A 471 14.56 -6.02 -15.92
C LYS A 471 15.04 -5.35 -14.64
N ASP A 472 15.06 -6.09 -13.53
CA ASP A 472 15.56 -5.59 -12.27
C ASP A 472 17.04 -5.26 -12.38
N ARG A 473 17.45 -4.17 -11.75
CA ARG A 473 18.83 -3.68 -11.80
C ARG A 473 19.40 -3.59 -10.39
N ARG A 474 20.58 -4.14 -10.21
CA ARG A 474 21.35 -4.03 -8.98
C ARG A 474 22.46 -3.01 -9.14
N ILE A 475 22.52 -2.06 -8.22
CA ILE A 475 23.63 -1.12 -8.12
C ILE A 475 24.79 -1.82 -7.42
N VAL A 476 25.97 -1.76 -8.04
CA VAL A 476 27.23 -2.28 -7.50
C VAL A 476 28.06 -1.08 -7.06
N PHE A 477 28.49 -1.07 -5.83
CA PHE A 477 29.36 -0.05 -5.25
C PHE A 477 30.81 -0.52 -5.20
N ASP A 478 31.72 0.45 -5.10
CA ASP A 478 33.11 0.22 -4.69
C ASP A 478 33.18 -0.33 -3.24
N GLN A 479 34.38 -0.77 -2.82
CA GLN A 479 34.57 -1.36 -1.50
C GLN A 479 34.18 -0.42 -0.35
N ASP A 480 34.39 0.89 -0.54
CA ASP A 480 34.10 1.91 0.46
C ASP A 480 32.63 2.42 0.37
N GLN A 481 31.84 1.90 -0.56
CA GLN A 481 30.44 2.32 -0.84
C GLN A 481 30.30 3.83 -1.15
N THR A 482 31.34 4.43 -1.71
CA THR A 482 31.38 5.86 -2.04
C THR A 482 31.02 6.15 -3.49
N LYS A 483 31.17 5.17 -4.40
CA LYS A 483 30.91 5.32 -5.82
C LYS A 483 30.17 4.12 -6.39
N ILE A 484 29.34 4.40 -7.39
CA ILE A 484 28.71 3.35 -8.19
C ILE A 484 29.74 2.87 -9.20
N GLU A 485 30.15 1.60 -9.12
CA GLU A 485 31.05 0.96 -10.09
C GLU A 485 30.28 0.43 -11.29
N ASP A 486 29.08 -0.14 -11.06
CA ASP A 486 28.31 -0.78 -12.12
C ASP A 486 26.80 -0.79 -11.80
N ILE A 487 25.99 -0.99 -12.83
CA ILE A 487 24.55 -1.26 -12.73
C ILE A 487 24.28 -2.55 -13.48
N LYS A 488 24.21 -3.66 -12.75
CA LYS A 488 24.00 -4.99 -13.32
C LYS A 488 22.52 -5.31 -13.44
N GLN A 489 22.13 -5.92 -14.55
CA GLN A 489 20.81 -6.51 -14.69
C GLN A 489 20.75 -7.81 -13.90
N VAL A 490 19.72 -7.97 -13.08
CA VAL A 490 19.46 -9.20 -12.33
C VAL A 490 18.48 -10.05 -13.16
N PRO A 491 18.84 -11.29 -13.48
CA PRO A 491 17.92 -12.19 -14.17
C PRO A 491 16.76 -12.55 -13.25
N HIS A 492 15.56 -12.58 -13.80
CA HIS A 492 14.38 -13.07 -13.09
C HIS A 492 14.34 -14.61 -13.25
N LEU A 493 14.76 -15.32 -12.21
CA LEU A 493 14.82 -16.78 -12.19
C LEU A 493 13.46 -17.42 -11.93
N ALA A 494 13.28 -18.69 -12.33
CA ALA A 494 12.08 -19.45 -12.01
C ALA A 494 11.85 -19.60 -10.49
N THR A 495 12.94 -19.61 -9.72
CA THR A 495 12.90 -19.65 -8.26
C THR A 495 12.31 -18.38 -7.62
N HIS A 496 12.48 -17.20 -8.21
CA HIS A 496 11.76 -16.00 -7.76
C HIS A 496 10.24 -16.17 -7.95
N LYS A 497 9.85 -16.73 -9.11
CA LYS A 497 8.43 -16.99 -9.40
C LYS A 497 7.84 -18.08 -8.51
N LEU A 498 8.65 -19.05 -8.11
CA LEU A 498 8.28 -20.10 -7.17
C LEU A 498 7.87 -19.48 -5.82
N ILE A 499 8.73 -18.68 -5.21
CA ILE A 499 8.44 -18.03 -3.92
C ILE A 499 7.26 -17.05 -4.05
N GLU A 500 7.21 -16.25 -5.11
CA GLU A 500 6.07 -15.35 -5.37
C GLU A 500 4.73 -16.12 -5.36
N ASN A 501 4.63 -17.25 -6.04
CA ASN A 501 3.39 -18.03 -6.10
C ASN A 501 3.00 -18.64 -4.74
N PHE A 502 3.97 -19.13 -3.96
CA PHE A 502 3.71 -19.62 -2.61
C PHE A 502 3.17 -18.50 -1.71
N MET A 503 3.78 -17.32 -1.76
CA MET A 503 3.35 -16.16 -0.98
C MET A 503 1.99 -15.62 -1.43
N LEU A 504 1.71 -15.57 -2.75
CA LEU A 504 0.38 -15.20 -3.26
C LEU A 504 -0.70 -16.15 -2.74
N THR A 505 -0.44 -17.46 -2.77
CA THR A 505 -1.38 -18.47 -2.29
C THR A 505 -1.62 -18.35 -0.78
N ALA A 506 -0.56 -18.12 0.01
CA ALA A 506 -0.67 -17.88 1.44
C ALA A 506 -1.47 -16.60 1.74
N ASN A 507 -1.20 -15.51 1.03
CA ASN A 507 -1.90 -14.24 1.20
C ASN A 507 -3.39 -14.34 0.86
N GLU A 508 -3.75 -15.02 -0.23
CA GLU A 508 -5.16 -15.28 -0.58
C GLU A 508 -5.85 -16.18 0.44
N THR A 509 -5.13 -17.19 0.95
CA THR A 509 -5.65 -18.08 1.99
C THR A 509 -5.92 -17.29 3.28
N ALA A 510 -5.01 -16.40 3.68
CA ALA A 510 -5.19 -15.51 4.82
C ALA A 510 -6.40 -14.58 4.65
N ALA A 511 -6.53 -13.95 3.49
CA ALA A 511 -7.63 -13.04 3.19
C ALA A 511 -8.99 -13.75 3.21
N LYS A 512 -9.09 -14.93 2.57
CA LYS A 512 -10.30 -15.76 2.58
C LYS A 512 -10.67 -16.19 4.00
N TYR A 513 -9.69 -16.70 4.76
CA TYR A 513 -9.90 -17.11 6.14
C TYR A 513 -10.40 -15.96 7.02
N ALA A 514 -9.80 -14.78 6.90
CA ALA A 514 -10.21 -13.61 7.66
C ALA A 514 -11.64 -13.17 7.31
N ARG A 515 -11.99 -13.11 6.02
CA ARG A 515 -13.34 -12.81 5.56
C ARG A 515 -14.36 -13.81 6.09
N ASP A 516 -14.09 -15.10 5.94
CA ASP A 516 -15.04 -16.18 6.28
C ASP A 516 -15.24 -16.31 7.81
N ASN A 517 -14.26 -15.84 8.61
CA ASN A 517 -14.33 -15.78 10.08
C ASN A 517 -14.63 -14.37 10.63
N ASN A 518 -14.95 -13.39 9.78
CA ASN A 518 -15.22 -11.99 10.17
C ASN A 518 -14.10 -11.38 11.03
N LEU A 519 -12.84 -11.65 10.68
CA LEU A 519 -11.68 -11.08 11.36
C LEU A 519 -11.33 -9.70 10.79
N ASN A 520 -11.01 -8.76 11.67
CA ASN A 520 -10.52 -7.45 11.26
C ASN A 520 -9.04 -7.54 10.88
N ILE A 521 -8.77 -7.52 9.60
CA ILE A 521 -7.40 -7.44 9.04
C ILE A 521 -7.31 -6.29 8.03
N VAL A 522 -6.09 -5.97 7.64
CA VAL A 522 -5.84 -5.01 6.56
C VAL A 522 -5.69 -5.78 5.26
N TYR A 523 -6.66 -5.61 4.36
CA TYR A 523 -6.61 -6.18 3.01
C TYR A 523 -5.86 -5.27 2.06
N ARG A 524 -5.18 -5.84 1.08
CA ARG A 524 -4.63 -5.12 -0.06
C ARG A 524 -5.49 -5.41 -1.28
N VAL A 525 -6.25 -4.41 -1.71
CA VAL A 525 -7.24 -4.54 -2.77
C VAL A 525 -6.85 -3.77 -4.02
N HIS A 526 -7.29 -4.25 -5.18
CA HIS A 526 -7.17 -3.57 -6.46
C HIS A 526 -8.56 -3.34 -7.03
N ASP A 527 -8.92 -2.08 -7.24
CA ASP A 527 -10.15 -1.72 -7.93
C ASP A 527 -10.04 -1.97 -9.43
N ALA A 528 -11.19 -2.16 -10.07
CA ALA A 528 -11.25 -2.18 -11.53
C ALA A 528 -10.67 -0.87 -12.12
N PRO A 529 -10.09 -0.92 -13.33
CA PRO A 529 -9.60 0.25 -14.01
C PRO A 529 -10.69 1.31 -14.19
N ASN A 530 -10.32 2.58 -14.01
CA ASN A 530 -11.26 3.69 -14.19
C ASN A 530 -11.69 3.78 -15.66
N PRO A 531 -13.00 4.02 -15.98
CA PRO A 531 -13.49 4.13 -17.37
C PRO A 531 -12.66 5.06 -18.26
N LYS A 532 -12.18 6.20 -17.73
CA LYS A 532 -11.28 7.10 -18.50
C LYS A 532 -9.95 6.47 -18.88
N LYS A 533 -9.49 5.47 -18.13
CA LYS A 533 -8.29 4.72 -18.49
C LYS A 533 -8.57 3.72 -19.59
N VAL A 534 -9.78 3.17 -19.62
CA VAL A 534 -10.26 2.30 -20.70
C VAL A 534 -10.33 3.09 -22.01
N ASP A 535 -10.98 4.28 -22.00
CA ASP A 535 -11.04 5.17 -23.17
C ASP A 535 -9.64 5.48 -23.72
N ARG A 536 -8.71 5.81 -22.82
CA ARG A 536 -7.32 6.11 -23.18
C ARG A 536 -6.58 4.88 -23.72
N ALA A 537 -6.90 3.68 -23.24
CA ALA A 537 -6.33 2.45 -23.75
C ALA A 537 -6.84 2.16 -25.16
N THR A 538 -8.15 2.37 -25.41
CA THR A 538 -8.75 2.22 -26.74
C THR A 538 -8.05 3.14 -27.76
N GLU A 539 -7.92 4.43 -27.45
CA GLU A 539 -7.21 5.39 -28.31
C GLU A 539 -5.75 4.97 -28.59
N PHE A 540 -5.06 4.45 -27.58
CA PHE A 540 -3.67 4.01 -27.73
C PHE A 540 -3.55 2.77 -28.62
N PHE A 541 -4.41 1.78 -28.47
CA PHE A 541 -4.40 0.57 -29.28
C PHE A 541 -4.86 0.83 -30.71
N ASP A 542 -5.83 1.72 -30.93
CA ASP A 542 -6.24 2.18 -32.25
C ASP A 542 -5.06 2.78 -33.05
N ILE A 543 -4.24 3.61 -32.40
CA ILE A 543 -3.03 4.21 -33.02
C ILE A 543 -2.03 3.12 -33.44
N LEU A 544 -1.93 2.03 -32.66
CA LEU A 544 -1.03 0.91 -32.94
C LEU A 544 -1.62 -0.10 -33.92
N GLY A 545 -2.89 0.05 -34.32
CA GLY A 545 -3.59 -0.91 -35.18
C GLY A 545 -3.86 -2.25 -34.49
N ILE A 546 -3.98 -2.26 -33.17
CA ILE A 546 -4.28 -3.45 -32.35
C ILE A 546 -5.76 -3.39 -31.97
N GLU A 547 -6.50 -4.45 -32.29
CA GLU A 547 -7.90 -4.57 -31.90
C GLU A 547 -8.01 -4.72 -30.37
N PHE A 548 -8.80 -3.83 -29.74
CA PHE A 548 -9.02 -3.81 -28.32
C PHE A 548 -10.51 -3.62 -28.01
N ASP A 549 -11.09 -4.57 -27.29
CA ASP A 549 -12.51 -4.62 -26.95
C ASP A 549 -12.91 -3.79 -25.72
N GLY A 550 -11.96 -3.07 -25.12
CA GLY A 550 -12.18 -2.29 -23.89
C GLY A 550 -12.01 -3.08 -22.60
N ASP A 551 -11.65 -4.37 -22.66
CA ASP A 551 -11.45 -5.20 -21.47
C ASP A 551 -10.05 -5.05 -20.88
N LEU A 552 -9.94 -4.28 -19.79
CA LEU A 552 -8.75 -4.17 -18.92
C LEU A 552 -8.85 -5.04 -17.66
N SER A 553 -9.75 -6.01 -17.63
CA SER A 553 -9.75 -7.05 -16.60
C SER A 553 -8.43 -7.85 -16.62
N ALA A 554 -8.21 -8.68 -15.60
CA ALA A 554 -7.05 -9.56 -15.59
C ALA A 554 -7.00 -10.47 -16.81
N GLN A 555 -8.16 -10.97 -17.27
CA GLN A 555 -8.25 -11.84 -18.44
C GLN A 555 -7.99 -11.11 -19.75
N GLY A 556 -8.65 -9.96 -19.97
CA GLY A 556 -8.45 -9.14 -21.18
C GLY A 556 -7.04 -8.62 -21.29
N THR A 557 -6.46 -8.13 -20.16
CA THR A 557 -5.07 -7.64 -20.15
C THR A 557 -4.07 -8.79 -20.40
N THR A 558 -4.30 -9.98 -19.85
CA THR A 558 -3.44 -11.16 -20.12
C THR A 558 -3.49 -11.57 -21.60
N ALA A 559 -4.68 -11.58 -22.20
CA ALA A 559 -4.82 -11.86 -23.63
C ALA A 559 -4.05 -10.84 -24.50
N LEU A 560 -4.10 -9.56 -24.16
CA LEU A 560 -3.30 -8.52 -24.81
C LEU A 560 -1.81 -8.75 -24.65
N LEU A 561 -1.34 -9.10 -23.45
CA LEU A 561 0.08 -9.37 -23.18
C LEU A 561 0.57 -10.58 -23.99
N GLU A 562 -0.24 -11.63 -24.14
CA GLU A 562 0.10 -12.78 -24.99
C GLU A 562 0.14 -12.41 -26.47
N LEU A 563 -0.78 -11.56 -26.95
CA LEU A 563 -0.82 -11.10 -28.35
C LEU A 563 0.42 -10.29 -28.73
N ILE A 564 0.96 -9.48 -27.78
CA ILE A 564 2.11 -8.60 -28.05
C ILE A 564 3.46 -9.23 -27.75
N LYS A 565 3.47 -10.42 -27.19
CA LYS A 565 4.67 -11.14 -26.80
C LYS A 565 5.62 -11.30 -27.99
N ASP A 566 6.90 -11.08 -27.75
CA ASP A 566 7.99 -11.16 -28.76
C ASP A 566 7.84 -10.15 -29.91
N THR A 567 6.95 -9.15 -29.80
CA THR A 567 6.83 -8.06 -30.77
C THR A 567 7.75 -6.89 -30.42
N ALA A 568 8.06 -6.04 -31.40
CA ALA A 568 8.85 -4.83 -31.18
C ALA A 568 8.20 -3.83 -30.19
N ASN A 569 6.89 -3.93 -29.97
CA ASN A 569 6.11 -3.02 -29.13
C ASN A 569 5.84 -3.58 -27.71
N GLU A 570 6.30 -4.79 -27.41
CA GLU A 570 6.01 -5.49 -26.16
C GLU A 570 6.31 -4.63 -24.92
N GLU A 571 7.51 -4.08 -24.82
CA GLU A 571 7.92 -3.28 -23.66
C GLU A 571 7.09 -2.00 -23.51
N ILE A 572 6.79 -1.32 -24.59
CA ILE A 572 6.01 -0.07 -24.59
C ILE A 572 4.58 -0.35 -24.14
N ILE A 573 3.96 -1.40 -24.70
CA ILE A 573 2.57 -1.76 -24.40
C ILE A 573 2.47 -2.30 -22.98
N ASN A 574 3.40 -3.14 -22.54
CA ASN A 574 3.45 -3.64 -21.17
C ASN A 574 3.52 -2.48 -20.15
N ASN A 575 4.42 -1.53 -20.36
CA ASN A 575 4.55 -0.33 -19.52
C ASN A 575 3.29 0.55 -19.55
N PHE A 576 2.60 0.61 -20.67
CA PHE A 576 1.36 1.34 -20.81
C PHE A 576 0.24 0.64 -20.02
N LEU A 577 0.05 -0.67 -20.20
CA LEU A 577 -0.96 -1.46 -19.49
C LEU A 577 -0.80 -1.41 -17.97
N ILE A 578 0.44 -1.47 -17.45
CA ILE A 578 0.73 -1.26 -16.01
C ILE A 578 0.16 0.09 -15.53
N LYS A 579 0.33 1.17 -16.30
CA LYS A 579 -0.19 2.51 -15.94
C LYS A 579 -1.72 2.61 -16.03
N MET A 580 -2.34 1.75 -16.82
CA MET A 580 -3.80 1.70 -16.95
C MET A 580 -4.46 1.00 -15.76
N GLN A 581 -3.77 0.13 -15.05
CA GLN A 581 -4.30 -0.51 -13.86
C GLN A 581 -4.56 0.47 -12.71
N SER A 582 -5.49 0.15 -11.83
CA SER A 582 -5.70 0.88 -10.58
C SER A 582 -4.57 0.59 -9.61
N ARG A 583 -4.23 1.54 -8.76
CA ARG A 583 -3.25 1.30 -7.69
C ARG A 583 -3.88 0.44 -6.61
N ALA A 584 -3.08 -0.48 -6.05
CA ALA A 584 -3.47 -1.18 -4.85
C ALA A 584 -3.71 -0.21 -3.69
N LEU A 585 -4.77 -0.47 -2.94
CA LEU A 585 -5.13 0.27 -1.73
C LEU A 585 -5.18 -0.68 -0.55
N TYR A 586 -4.94 -0.14 0.64
CA TYR A 586 -5.24 -0.85 1.87
C TYR A 586 -6.67 -0.56 2.31
N SER A 587 -7.40 -1.61 2.69
CA SER A 587 -8.81 -1.55 3.09
C SER A 587 -9.05 -2.43 4.31
N ASP A 588 -10.05 -2.10 5.11
CA ASP A 588 -10.57 -2.91 6.20
C ASP A 588 -11.67 -3.90 5.75
N HIS A 589 -11.96 -3.91 4.45
CA HIS A 589 -12.95 -4.80 3.80
C HIS A 589 -12.50 -5.18 2.39
N LEU A 590 -13.00 -6.32 1.89
CA LEU A 590 -12.82 -6.81 0.51
C LEU A 590 -13.90 -6.26 -0.42
#